data_ff0e9f08ae686dee9b42d69c838b1474
#
_entry.id   ff0e9f08ae686dee9b42d69c838b1474
#
_cell.length_a   1.000
_cell.length_b   1.000
_cell.length_c   1.000
_cell.angle_alpha   90.00
_cell.angle_beta   90.00
_cell.angle_gamma   90.00
#
_symmetry.space_group_name_H-M   'P 1'
#
loop_
_entity.id
_entity.type
_entity.pdbx_description
1 polymer ?
#
loop_
_entity_poly.entity_id
_entity_poly.type
_entity_poly.pdbx_seq_one_letter_code
_entity_poly.pdbx_strand_id
1 'polypeptide(L)'
;MSKAAQLVNAPWRVKLSLVIMGLGQLCYGQIIKGLLYILSLAGLVVYFAARGAEDLAGIFTLGTRQENLWLGIEGDNSMQMLIMGLFAVMVLVFALALYVSNVRDVLYTSREAAKGRRPHSFRQSLAAAADGKFYVSALVLPIVGVAMFSVLPIVFMILMAFTDFGGEVVHPVLASWSLSAWQKILGVGEVGGTFGKILVWNVLWAVVSTAINFFGGLGIALLLGKRNVRGSKIWRAFPILAYAIPGFISMLGFKFMFSQSGPINQLLTASGHDAIFFLANVESAKWWARGIGFFVNAWISIPSIMLLSLIHI
;
A
#
# COMPACT_ATOMS: atom_id res chain seq x y z
N MET A 1 22.12 21.71 24.86
CA MET A 1 21.26 20.94 25.79
C MET A 1 20.55 19.85 25.05
N SER A 2 20.55 18.63 25.57
CA SER A 2 19.79 17.52 24.98
C SER A 2 18.28 17.83 24.99
N LYS A 3 17.51 17.27 24.03
CA LYS A 3 16.04 17.46 23.96
C LYS A 3 15.33 17.04 25.26
N ALA A 4 15.88 16.03 25.95
CA ALA A 4 15.38 15.57 27.24
C ALA A 4 15.57 16.63 28.34
N ALA A 5 16.73 17.28 28.43
CA ALA A 5 17.00 18.36 29.40
C ALA A 5 16.08 19.56 29.18
N GLN A 6 15.65 19.82 27.96
CA GLN A 6 14.70 20.89 27.64
C GLN A 6 13.28 20.60 28.14
N LEU A 7 12.86 19.32 28.17
CA LEU A 7 11.56 18.92 28.67
C LEU A 7 11.51 18.95 30.21
N VAL A 8 12.59 18.54 30.88
CA VAL A 8 12.67 18.55 32.35
C VAL A 8 12.56 19.96 32.91
N ASN A 9 13.26 20.90 32.30
CA ASN A 9 13.30 22.32 32.72
C ASN A 9 12.21 23.19 32.07
N ALA A 10 11.24 22.57 31.39
CA ALA A 10 10.17 23.28 30.72
C ALA A 10 9.21 23.95 31.72
N PRO A 11 8.62 25.10 31.40
CA PRO A 11 7.58 25.72 32.20
C PRO A 11 6.40 24.80 32.45
N TRP A 12 5.69 25.00 33.57
CA TRP A 12 4.54 24.17 33.93
C TRP A 12 3.46 24.08 32.84
N ARG A 13 3.27 25.15 32.05
CA ARG A 13 2.35 25.17 30.89
C ARG A 13 2.71 24.14 29.82
N VAL A 14 4.00 23.92 29.58
CA VAL A 14 4.45 22.87 28.66
C VAL A 14 4.20 21.49 29.26
N LYS A 15 4.49 21.32 30.57
CA LYS A 15 4.26 20.04 31.28
C LYS A 15 2.79 19.62 31.26
N LEU A 16 1.84 20.56 31.37
CA LEU A 16 0.42 20.29 31.20
C LEU A 16 0.10 19.67 29.82
N SER A 17 0.72 20.17 28.76
CA SER A 17 0.49 19.66 27.40
C SER A 17 1.15 18.29 27.15
N LEU A 18 2.10 17.87 27.98
CA LEU A 18 2.64 16.50 27.94
C LEU A 18 1.65 15.48 28.49
N VAL A 19 0.81 15.88 29.47
CA VAL A 19 -0.21 15.02 30.06
C VAL A 19 -1.50 15.06 29.24
N ILE A 20 -2.00 16.25 28.92
CA ILE A 20 -3.21 16.44 28.11
C ILE A 20 -2.84 17.30 26.90
N MET A 21 -2.88 16.69 25.73
CA MET A 21 -2.55 17.40 24.48
C MET A 21 -3.41 18.65 24.31
N GLY A 22 -2.77 19.77 23.98
CA GLY A 22 -3.46 21.03 23.69
C GLY A 22 -3.60 21.99 24.87
N LEU A 23 -3.52 21.54 26.12
CA LEU A 23 -3.68 22.45 27.29
C LEU A 23 -2.60 23.53 27.32
N GLY A 24 -1.36 23.18 27.02
CA GLY A 24 -0.27 24.16 26.98
C GLY A 24 -0.53 25.26 25.94
N GLN A 25 -1.01 24.91 24.76
CA GLN A 25 -1.37 25.86 23.70
C GLN A 25 -2.49 26.81 24.15
N LEU A 26 -3.50 26.29 24.84
CA LEU A 26 -4.57 27.12 25.42
C LEU A 26 -3.98 28.12 26.44
N CYS A 27 -3.09 27.69 27.33
CA CYS A 27 -2.43 28.56 28.33
C CYS A 27 -1.58 29.67 27.69
N TYR A 28 -1.13 29.50 26.44
CA TYR A 28 -0.43 30.51 25.64
C TYR A 28 -1.35 31.29 24.71
N GLY A 29 -2.69 31.16 24.83
CA GLY A 29 -3.67 31.89 24.04
C GLY A 29 -3.88 31.34 22.61
N GLN A 30 -3.36 30.16 22.29
CA GLN A 30 -3.55 29.50 20.99
C GLN A 30 -4.81 28.62 21.00
N ILE A 31 -5.99 29.25 21.08
CA ILE A 31 -7.27 28.54 21.31
C ILE A 31 -7.53 27.49 20.24
N ILE A 32 -7.44 27.82 18.94
CA ILE A 32 -7.77 26.88 17.84
C ILE A 32 -6.85 25.66 17.86
N LYS A 33 -5.54 25.84 18.02
CA LYS A 33 -4.60 24.73 18.08
C LYS A 33 -4.84 23.86 19.31
N GLY A 34 -5.03 24.46 20.47
CA GLY A 34 -5.30 23.76 21.71
C GLY A 34 -6.57 22.92 21.62
N LEU A 35 -7.65 23.48 21.10
CA LEU A 35 -8.90 22.76 20.91
C LEU A 35 -8.76 21.60 19.92
N LEU A 36 -8.06 21.77 18.79
CA LEU A 36 -7.82 20.69 17.84
C LEU A 36 -7.06 19.52 18.47
N TYR A 37 -6.02 19.79 19.26
CA TYR A 37 -5.30 18.73 19.97
C TYR A 37 -6.15 18.03 21.04
N ILE A 38 -6.96 18.80 21.78
CA ILE A 38 -7.88 18.23 22.79
C ILE A 38 -8.96 17.36 22.13
N LEU A 39 -9.57 17.83 21.05
CA LEU A 39 -10.57 17.07 20.28
C LEU A 39 -9.96 15.78 19.70
N SER A 40 -8.74 15.87 19.17
CA SER A 40 -8.03 14.69 18.69
C SER A 40 -7.75 13.69 19.82
N LEU A 41 -7.31 14.16 20.99
CA LEU A 41 -7.11 13.30 22.16
C LEU A 41 -8.42 12.67 22.61
N ALA A 42 -9.50 13.45 22.71
CA ALA A 42 -10.82 12.95 23.09
C ALA A 42 -11.32 11.87 22.10
N GLY A 43 -11.18 12.11 20.78
CA GLY A 43 -11.51 11.11 19.76
C GLY A 43 -10.72 9.82 19.89
N LEU A 44 -9.39 9.92 20.16
CA LEU A 44 -8.56 8.75 20.43
C LEU A 44 -8.98 7.99 21.68
N VAL A 45 -9.24 8.70 22.77
CA VAL A 45 -9.71 8.07 24.04
C VAL A 45 -11.05 7.36 23.82
N VAL A 46 -12.00 8.00 23.15
CA VAL A 46 -13.29 7.39 22.81
C VAL A 46 -13.12 6.16 21.93
N TYR A 47 -12.28 6.21 20.91
CA TYR A 47 -12.01 5.07 20.04
C TYR A 47 -11.43 3.90 20.82
N PHE A 48 -10.36 4.13 21.61
CA PHE A 48 -9.73 3.05 22.38
C PHE A 48 -10.62 2.53 23.53
N ALA A 49 -11.43 3.37 24.13
CA ALA A 49 -12.40 2.93 25.15
C ALA A 49 -13.57 2.13 24.55
N ALA A 50 -13.99 2.47 23.32
CA ALA A 50 -15.12 1.81 22.67
C ALA A 50 -14.75 0.47 22.01
N ARG A 51 -13.61 0.39 21.31
CA ARG A 51 -13.21 -0.77 20.50
C ARG A 51 -11.70 -0.98 20.39
N GLY A 52 -10.90 0.07 20.28
CA GLY A 52 -9.50 -0.03 19.93
C GLY A 52 -8.66 -0.86 20.90
N ALA A 53 -9.03 -0.93 22.19
CA ALA A 53 -8.35 -1.78 23.16
C ALA A 53 -8.64 -3.28 22.91
N GLU A 54 -9.88 -3.62 22.61
CA GLU A 54 -10.29 -4.98 22.23
C GLU A 54 -9.67 -5.40 20.92
N ASP A 55 -9.67 -4.50 19.92
CA ASP A 55 -9.04 -4.73 18.61
C ASP A 55 -7.54 -5.02 18.77
N LEU A 56 -6.82 -4.24 19.61
CA LEU A 56 -5.40 -4.51 19.89
C LEU A 56 -5.17 -5.85 20.59
N ALA A 57 -6.02 -6.22 21.56
CA ALA A 57 -5.95 -7.51 22.21
C ALA A 57 -6.22 -8.64 21.21
N GLY A 58 -7.12 -8.41 20.28
CA GLY A 58 -7.51 -9.35 19.22
C GLY A 58 -6.34 -9.79 18.33
N ILE A 59 -5.33 -8.94 18.11
CA ILE A 59 -4.12 -9.36 17.39
C ILE A 59 -3.41 -10.53 18.09
N PHE A 60 -3.37 -10.52 19.39
CA PHE A 60 -2.63 -11.54 20.16
C PHE A 60 -3.45 -12.81 20.35
N THR A 61 -4.75 -12.66 20.60
CA THR A 61 -5.63 -13.80 20.90
C THR A 61 -6.21 -14.46 19.66
N LEU A 62 -6.37 -13.72 18.57
CA LEU A 62 -7.08 -14.11 17.34
C LEU A 62 -8.50 -14.64 17.59
N GLY A 63 -9.06 -14.38 18.77
CA GLY A 63 -10.34 -14.92 19.21
C GLY A 63 -10.21 -16.26 19.90
N THR A 64 -11.14 -16.50 20.83
CA THR A 64 -11.20 -17.75 21.62
C THR A 64 -12.61 -18.33 21.69
N ARG A 65 -13.61 -17.51 21.32
CA ARG A 65 -15.02 -17.89 21.44
C ARG A 65 -15.46 -18.65 20.22
N GLN A 66 -15.83 -19.93 20.40
CA GLN A 66 -16.47 -20.72 19.34
C GLN A 66 -17.94 -20.34 19.22
N GLU A 67 -18.46 -20.42 18.00
CA GLU A 67 -19.88 -20.23 17.73
C GLU A 67 -20.70 -21.35 18.40
N ASN A 68 -21.82 -20.99 19.00
CA ASN A 68 -22.80 -21.93 19.47
C ASN A 68 -24.19 -21.49 19.00
N LEU A 69 -24.60 -22.04 17.85
CA LEU A 69 -25.89 -21.73 17.22
C LEU A 69 -27.09 -22.07 18.12
N TRP A 70 -26.96 -23.10 18.98
CA TRP A 70 -28.03 -23.50 19.91
C TRP A 70 -28.25 -22.50 21.03
N LEU A 71 -27.21 -21.81 21.44
CA LEU A 71 -27.24 -20.79 22.49
C LEU A 71 -27.31 -19.36 21.92
N GLY A 72 -27.36 -19.18 20.61
CA GLY A 72 -27.32 -17.87 19.96
C GLY A 72 -26.02 -17.09 20.21
N ILE A 73 -24.92 -17.79 20.51
CA ILE A 73 -23.61 -17.18 20.75
C ILE A 73 -22.88 -17.04 19.41
N GLU A 74 -22.60 -15.81 19.00
CA GLU A 74 -21.74 -15.55 17.85
C GLU A 74 -20.29 -15.84 18.23
N GLY A 75 -19.58 -16.56 17.34
CA GLY A 75 -18.15 -16.86 17.51
C GLY A 75 -17.26 -15.71 17.10
N ASP A 76 -16.03 -15.69 17.61
CA ASP A 76 -15.02 -14.73 17.20
C ASP A 76 -14.54 -15.03 15.76
N ASN A 77 -14.19 -13.97 15.01
CA ASN A 77 -13.61 -14.11 13.67
C ASN A 77 -12.17 -13.63 13.67
N SER A 78 -11.21 -14.55 13.62
CA SER A 78 -9.78 -14.26 13.70
C SER A 78 -9.29 -13.32 12.59
N MET A 79 -9.85 -13.41 11.39
CA MET A 79 -9.50 -12.54 10.27
C MET A 79 -9.95 -11.12 10.52
N GLN A 80 -11.17 -10.95 11.01
CA GLN A 80 -11.70 -9.64 11.37
C GLN A 80 -10.92 -9.02 12.54
N MET A 81 -10.61 -9.82 13.56
CA MET A 81 -9.81 -9.36 14.71
C MET A 81 -8.41 -8.92 14.28
N LEU A 82 -7.76 -9.68 13.41
CA LEU A 82 -6.44 -9.33 12.90
C LEU A 82 -6.46 -8.01 12.08
N ILE A 83 -7.45 -7.83 11.20
CA ILE A 83 -7.59 -6.60 10.41
C ILE A 83 -7.92 -5.40 11.29
N MET A 84 -8.86 -5.53 12.23
CA MET A 84 -9.25 -4.45 13.13
C MET A 84 -8.12 -4.08 14.09
N GLY A 85 -7.40 -5.09 14.57
CA GLY A 85 -6.22 -4.88 15.39
C GLY A 85 -5.10 -4.15 14.65
N LEU A 86 -4.81 -4.48 13.40
CA LEU A 86 -3.86 -3.74 12.58
C LEU A 86 -4.32 -2.29 12.33
N PHE A 87 -5.61 -2.08 12.14
CA PHE A 87 -6.17 -0.74 12.05
C PHE A 87 -5.96 0.03 13.36
N ALA A 88 -6.17 -0.60 14.51
CA ALA A 88 -5.92 -0.01 15.82
C ALA A 88 -4.43 0.35 16.03
N VAL A 89 -3.50 -0.50 15.57
CA VAL A 89 -2.06 -0.19 15.55
C VAL A 89 -1.77 1.03 14.67
N MET A 90 -2.38 1.13 13.51
CA MET A 90 -2.22 2.30 12.62
C MET A 90 -2.74 3.58 13.29
N VAL A 91 -3.89 3.52 13.97
CA VAL A 91 -4.43 4.64 14.76
C VAL A 91 -3.47 5.01 15.89
N LEU A 92 -2.84 4.03 16.55
CA LEU A 92 -1.84 4.27 17.60
C LEU A 92 -0.60 5.00 17.06
N VAL A 93 -0.10 4.59 15.90
CA VAL A 93 1.03 5.26 15.22
C VAL A 93 0.66 6.70 14.87
N PHE A 94 -0.55 6.94 14.37
CA PHE A 94 -1.06 8.27 14.10
C PHE A 94 -1.19 9.11 15.38
N ALA A 95 -1.70 8.52 16.46
CA ALA A 95 -1.78 9.16 17.77
C ALA A 95 -0.40 9.58 18.29
N LEU A 96 0.61 8.73 18.13
CA LEU A 96 2.00 9.04 18.48
C LEU A 96 2.55 10.20 17.65
N ALA A 97 2.27 10.23 16.35
CA ALA A 97 2.66 11.34 15.47
C ALA A 97 2.01 12.66 15.88
N LEU A 98 0.71 12.63 16.22
CA LEU A 98 -0.02 13.78 16.76
C LEU A 98 0.58 14.25 18.11
N TYR A 99 0.89 13.30 19.00
CA TYR A 99 1.52 13.63 20.28
C TYR A 99 2.88 14.30 20.10
N VAL A 100 3.72 13.76 19.21
CA VAL A 100 5.02 14.38 18.89
C VAL A 100 4.83 15.76 18.28
N SER A 101 3.83 15.95 17.43
CA SER A 101 3.48 17.25 16.85
C SER A 101 3.06 18.24 17.95
N ASN A 102 2.18 17.83 18.86
CA ASN A 102 1.76 18.63 20.03
C ASN A 102 2.96 19.08 20.87
N VAL A 103 3.86 18.14 21.22
CA VAL A 103 5.05 18.45 22.03
C VAL A 103 5.97 19.44 21.33
N ARG A 104 6.20 19.27 20.02
CA ARG A 104 7.02 20.20 19.23
C ARG A 104 6.39 21.60 19.15
N ASP A 105 5.09 21.68 18.95
CA ASP A 105 4.35 22.94 18.83
C ASP A 105 4.33 23.70 20.17
N VAL A 106 4.08 23.02 21.30
CA VAL A 106 4.06 23.67 22.61
C VAL A 106 5.46 24.14 23.03
N LEU A 107 6.51 23.39 22.73
CA LEU A 107 7.90 23.82 22.99
C LEU A 107 8.29 25.04 22.15
N TYR A 108 7.91 25.06 20.86
CA TYR A 108 8.10 26.23 20.00
C TYR A 108 7.36 27.44 20.57
N THR A 109 6.09 27.27 20.90
CA THR A 109 5.24 28.31 21.50
C THR A 109 5.82 28.86 22.78
N SER A 110 6.34 28.03 23.67
CA SER A 110 6.96 28.41 24.92
C SER A 110 8.24 29.25 24.70
N ARG A 111 9.07 28.85 23.71
CA ARG A 111 10.30 29.56 23.38
C ARG A 111 10.05 30.97 22.80
N GLU A 112 9.06 31.12 21.93
CA GLU A 112 8.70 32.42 21.35
C GLU A 112 8.06 33.31 22.41
N ALA A 113 7.22 32.77 23.29
CA ALA A 113 6.67 33.52 24.42
C ALA A 113 7.76 34.00 25.40
N ALA A 114 8.78 33.16 25.69
CA ALA A 114 9.92 33.56 26.53
C ALA A 114 10.77 34.71 25.93
N LYS A 115 10.77 34.86 24.58
CA LYS A 115 11.42 35.98 23.88
C LYS A 115 10.53 37.22 23.77
N GLY A 116 9.34 37.22 24.38
CA GLY A 116 8.36 38.31 24.25
C GLY A 116 7.68 38.38 22.87
N ARG A 117 7.84 37.36 22.02
CA ARG A 117 7.25 37.30 20.68
C ARG A 117 5.90 36.56 20.70
N ARG A 118 4.96 37.01 19.88
CA ARG A 118 3.71 36.28 19.69
C ARG A 118 3.98 35.01 18.90
N PRO A 119 3.64 33.80 19.42
CA PRO A 119 3.79 32.57 18.66
C PRO A 119 2.83 32.52 17.47
N HIS A 120 3.18 31.77 16.43
CA HIS A 120 2.38 31.69 15.21
C HIS A 120 0.96 31.20 15.50
N SER A 121 -0.03 31.97 15.06
CA SER A 121 -1.43 31.56 15.10
C SER A 121 -1.66 30.32 14.24
N PHE A 122 -2.83 29.66 14.36
CA PHE A 122 -3.20 28.53 13.52
C PHE A 122 -3.09 28.86 12.02
N ARG A 123 -3.63 30.02 11.60
CA ARG A 123 -3.56 30.48 10.20
C ARG A 123 -2.11 30.68 9.72
N GLN A 124 -1.27 31.28 10.55
CA GLN A 124 0.16 31.48 10.23
C GLN A 124 0.91 30.16 10.16
N SER A 125 0.59 29.20 11.04
CA SER A 125 1.18 27.85 10.96
C SER A 125 0.74 27.11 9.73
N LEU A 126 -0.53 27.25 9.32
CA LEU A 126 -1.06 26.66 8.08
C LEU A 126 -0.43 27.33 6.84
N ALA A 127 -0.30 28.65 6.84
CA ALA A 127 0.39 29.38 5.77
C ALA A 127 1.88 28.98 5.68
N ALA A 128 2.59 28.85 6.80
CA ALA A 128 3.97 28.39 6.82
C ALA A 128 4.12 26.92 6.35
N ALA A 129 3.11 26.08 6.62
CA ALA A 129 3.06 24.72 6.08
C ALA A 129 2.74 24.71 4.58
N ALA A 130 1.97 25.68 4.09
CA ALA A 130 1.65 25.81 2.68
C ALA A 130 2.79 26.47 1.87
N ASP A 131 3.67 27.24 2.49
CA ASP A 131 4.77 27.96 1.82
C ASP A 131 6.11 27.21 1.97
N GLY A 132 6.74 27.28 3.14
CA GLY A 132 8.08 26.75 3.35
C GLY A 132 8.15 25.23 3.54
N LYS A 133 7.03 24.55 3.87
CA LYS A 133 6.95 23.11 4.11
C LYS A 133 5.79 22.46 3.36
N PHE A 134 5.41 23.03 2.24
CA PHE A 134 4.32 22.53 1.39
C PHE A 134 4.44 21.04 1.07
N TYR A 135 5.66 20.57 0.80
CA TYR A 135 5.93 19.16 0.53
C TYR A 135 5.52 18.24 1.70
N VAL A 136 5.66 18.70 2.96
CA VAL A 136 5.26 17.89 4.13
C VAL A 136 3.73 17.79 4.21
N SER A 137 3.04 18.92 4.12
CA SER A 137 1.57 18.96 4.18
C SER A 137 0.92 18.24 3.00
N ALA A 138 1.48 18.41 1.80
CA ALA A 138 1.01 17.72 0.59
C ALA A 138 1.19 16.19 0.65
N LEU A 139 2.24 15.71 1.33
CA LEU A 139 2.52 14.27 1.45
C LEU A 139 1.70 13.57 2.54
N VAL A 140 1.11 14.28 3.50
CA VAL A 140 0.36 13.65 4.59
C VAL A 140 -0.79 12.78 4.05
N LEU A 141 -1.61 13.32 3.16
CA LEU A 141 -2.75 12.59 2.59
C LEU A 141 -2.32 11.36 1.77
N PRO A 142 -1.37 11.46 0.83
CA PRO A 142 -0.82 10.27 0.16
C PRO A 142 -0.21 9.24 1.10
N ILE A 143 0.55 9.67 2.12
CA ILE A 143 1.16 8.73 3.09
C ILE A 143 0.09 7.97 3.87
N VAL A 144 -0.97 8.65 4.34
CA VAL A 144 -2.09 8.00 5.01
C VAL A 144 -2.80 7.03 4.06
N GLY A 145 -3.03 7.43 2.81
CA GLY A 145 -3.61 6.56 1.78
C GLY A 145 -2.77 5.31 1.53
N VAL A 146 -1.45 5.45 1.34
CA VAL A 146 -0.53 4.32 1.16
C VAL A 146 -0.50 3.43 2.41
N ALA A 147 -0.46 4.02 3.61
CA ALA A 147 -0.49 3.25 4.85
C ALA A 147 -1.77 2.41 4.97
N MET A 148 -2.93 2.98 4.65
CA MET A 148 -4.23 2.32 4.78
C MET A 148 -4.50 1.30 3.66
N PHE A 149 -4.21 1.65 2.41
CA PHE A 149 -4.61 0.82 1.26
C PHE A 149 -3.50 -0.07 0.70
N SER A 150 -2.24 0.15 1.08
CA SER A 150 -1.12 -0.68 0.63
C SER A 150 -0.41 -1.36 1.79
N VAL A 151 0.07 -0.61 2.78
CA VAL A 151 0.87 -1.19 3.87
C VAL A 151 0.04 -2.10 4.76
N LEU A 152 -1.16 -1.67 5.19
CA LEU A 152 -2.02 -2.45 6.07
C LEU A 152 -2.40 -3.82 5.45
N PRO A 153 -2.88 -3.92 4.18
CA PRO A 153 -3.13 -5.22 3.56
C PRO A 153 -1.89 -6.10 3.42
N ILE A 154 -0.72 -5.51 3.12
CA ILE A 154 0.54 -6.28 3.02
C ILE A 154 0.91 -6.85 4.39
N VAL A 155 0.87 -6.04 5.45
CA VAL A 155 1.16 -6.51 6.81
C VAL A 155 0.16 -7.57 7.25
N PHE A 156 -1.13 -7.39 6.93
CA PHE A 156 -2.16 -8.40 7.17
C PHE A 156 -1.83 -9.74 6.50
N MET A 157 -1.47 -9.73 5.21
CA MET A 157 -1.08 -10.94 4.48
C MET A 157 0.17 -11.61 5.08
N ILE A 158 1.15 -10.80 5.51
CA ILE A 158 2.35 -11.32 6.18
C ILE A 158 1.98 -11.99 7.50
N LEU A 159 1.15 -11.36 8.33
CA LEU A 159 0.74 -11.92 9.62
C LEU A 159 -0.12 -13.17 9.45
N MET A 160 -1.01 -13.19 8.44
CA MET A 160 -1.77 -14.39 8.06
C MET A 160 -0.88 -15.61 7.78
N ALA A 161 0.29 -15.41 7.18
CA ALA A 161 1.24 -16.49 6.92
C ALA A 161 1.81 -17.13 8.19
N PHE A 162 1.64 -16.48 9.35
CA PHE A 162 2.00 -16.99 10.67
C PHE A 162 0.81 -17.54 11.47
N THR A 163 -0.29 -17.85 10.80
CA THR A 163 -1.46 -18.51 11.39
C THR A 163 -1.67 -19.88 10.78
N ASP A 164 -2.52 -20.69 11.41
CA ASP A 164 -2.95 -21.99 10.89
C ASP A 164 -4.20 -21.91 9.99
N PHE A 165 -4.52 -20.72 9.49
CA PHE A 165 -5.65 -20.51 8.58
C PHE A 165 -5.56 -21.42 7.36
N GLY A 166 -6.53 -22.35 7.24
CA GLY A 166 -6.55 -23.36 6.19
C GLY A 166 -7.23 -22.94 4.88
N GLY A 167 -7.71 -21.70 4.79
CA GLY A 167 -8.44 -21.20 3.60
C GLY A 167 -9.90 -21.64 3.54
N GLU A 168 -10.40 -22.39 4.54
CA GLU A 168 -11.82 -22.75 4.63
C GLU A 168 -12.63 -21.52 5.09
N VAL A 169 -13.60 -21.14 4.27
CA VAL A 169 -14.51 -20.02 4.57
C VAL A 169 -15.72 -20.58 5.31
N VAL A 170 -15.47 -21.22 6.44
CA VAL A 170 -16.53 -21.62 7.37
C VAL A 170 -16.59 -20.53 8.45
N HIS A 171 -17.75 -19.93 8.63
CA HIS A 171 -17.95 -18.95 9.71
C HIS A 171 -18.34 -19.67 11.02
N PRO A 172 -17.76 -19.24 12.14
CA PRO A 172 -16.67 -18.29 12.34
C PRO A 172 -15.30 -18.88 12.02
N VAL A 173 -14.42 -18.06 11.43
CA VAL A 173 -13.05 -18.47 11.11
C VAL A 173 -12.18 -18.28 12.34
N LEU A 174 -11.99 -19.35 13.12
CA LEU A 174 -11.00 -19.35 14.20
C LEU A 174 -9.67 -19.86 13.67
N ALA A 175 -8.61 -19.10 13.93
CA ALA A 175 -7.24 -19.44 13.64
C ALA A 175 -6.36 -19.16 14.84
N SER A 176 -5.23 -19.84 14.96
CA SER A 176 -4.24 -19.60 15.99
C SER A 176 -2.88 -19.23 15.39
N TRP A 177 -2.01 -18.60 16.17
CA TRP A 177 -0.64 -18.33 15.76
C TRP A 177 0.14 -19.63 15.58
N SER A 178 0.66 -19.87 14.36
CA SER A 178 1.28 -21.13 14.00
C SER A 178 2.30 -20.94 12.87
N LEU A 179 3.31 -21.81 12.85
CA LEU A 179 4.24 -21.94 11.73
C LEU A 179 3.88 -23.09 10.77
N SER A 180 2.70 -23.69 10.92
CA SER A 180 2.27 -24.85 10.13
C SER A 180 2.24 -24.57 8.62
N ALA A 181 1.86 -23.36 8.21
CA ALA A 181 1.88 -22.93 6.81
C ALA A 181 3.31 -22.94 6.25
N TRP A 182 4.27 -22.43 7.00
CA TRP A 182 5.69 -22.43 6.64
C TRP A 182 6.27 -23.83 6.57
N GLN A 183 5.92 -24.70 7.51
CA GLN A 183 6.33 -26.11 7.48
C GLN A 183 5.82 -26.83 6.24
N LYS A 184 4.58 -26.58 5.82
CA LYS A 184 4.00 -27.13 4.58
C LYS A 184 4.70 -26.60 3.33
N ILE A 185 5.02 -25.30 3.29
CA ILE A 185 5.66 -24.64 2.12
C ILE A 185 7.13 -25.05 1.99
N LEU A 186 7.87 -25.14 3.11
CA LEU A 186 9.28 -25.50 3.12
C LEU A 186 9.52 -27.02 3.17
N GLY A 187 8.47 -27.80 3.43
CA GLY A 187 8.53 -29.26 3.49
C GLY A 187 8.72 -29.93 2.11
N VAL A 188 9.23 -31.17 2.14
CA VAL A 188 9.45 -32.02 0.95
C VAL A 188 8.12 -32.69 0.53
N GLY A 189 7.09 -31.92 0.25
CA GLY A 189 5.77 -32.42 -0.17
C GLY A 189 5.30 -31.77 -1.47
N GLU A 190 4.11 -32.16 -1.94
CA GLU A 190 3.50 -31.58 -3.15
C GLU A 190 3.38 -30.05 -3.06
N VAL A 191 3.02 -29.51 -1.88
CA VAL A 191 2.89 -28.09 -1.66
C VAL A 191 4.24 -27.38 -1.78
N GLY A 192 5.29 -27.89 -1.14
CA GLY A 192 6.63 -27.30 -1.22
C GLY A 192 7.23 -27.38 -2.63
N GLY A 193 7.04 -28.51 -3.32
CA GLY A 193 7.47 -28.67 -4.71
C GLY A 193 6.75 -27.73 -5.68
N THR A 194 5.44 -27.53 -5.49
CA THR A 194 4.65 -26.59 -6.30
C THR A 194 5.05 -25.15 -5.99
N PHE A 195 5.23 -24.80 -4.72
CA PHE A 195 5.69 -23.48 -4.30
C PHE A 195 7.04 -23.13 -4.90
N GLY A 196 8.00 -24.06 -4.85
CA GLY A 196 9.33 -23.86 -5.45
C GLY A 196 9.26 -23.56 -6.95
N LYS A 197 8.46 -24.31 -7.71
CA LYS A 197 8.24 -24.07 -9.15
C LYS A 197 7.63 -22.69 -9.42
N ILE A 198 6.63 -22.30 -8.63
CA ILE A 198 5.97 -20.98 -8.74
C ILE A 198 6.96 -19.87 -8.38
N LEU A 199 7.75 -20.02 -7.31
CA LEU A 199 8.73 -19.03 -6.89
C LEU A 199 9.79 -18.80 -7.97
N VAL A 200 10.38 -19.88 -8.50
CA VAL A 200 11.36 -19.79 -9.59
C VAL A 200 10.76 -19.09 -10.81
N TRP A 201 9.52 -19.46 -11.17
CA TRP A 201 8.83 -18.82 -12.28
C TRP A 201 8.59 -17.32 -12.02
N ASN A 202 8.18 -16.91 -10.83
CA ASN A 202 7.96 -15.51 -10.48
C ASN A 202 9.25 -14.69 -10.54
N VAL A 203 10.36 -15.24 -10.02
CA VAL A 203 11.67 -14.58 -10.10
C VAL A 203 12.10 -14.43 -11.56
N LEU A 204 11.99 -15.50 -12.36
CA LEU A 204 12.31 -15.48 -13.78
C LEU A 204 11.43 -14.47 -14.53
N TRP A 205 10.13 -14.46 -14.26
CA TRP A 205 9.20 -13.48 -14.79
C TRP A 205 9.63 -12.04 -14.46
N ALA A 206 9.96 -11.76 -13.19
CA ALA A 206 10.38 -10.42 -12.76
C ALA A 206 11.66 -9.97 -13.49
N VAL A 207 12.66 -10.82 -13.59
CA VAL A 207 13.93 -10.49 -14.24
C VAL A 207 13.74 -10.29 -15.75
N VAL A 208 13.08 -11.24 -16.42
CA VAL A 208 12.92 -11.21 -17.89
C VAL A 208 12.01 -10.07 -18.30
N SER A 209 10.86 -9.86 -17.62
CA SER A 209 9.95 -8.75 -17.95
C SER A 209 10.60 -7.38 -17.72
N THR A 210 11.37 -7.23 -16.64
CA THR A 210 12.10 -5.99 -16.38
C THR A 210 13.14 -5.73 -17.47
N ALA A 211 13.90 -6.75 -17.88
CA ALA A 211 14.87 -6.63 -18.96
C ALA A 211 14.20 -6.26 -20.30
N ILE A 212 13.13 -6.96 -20.69
CA ILE A 212 12.37 -6.66 -21.90
C ILE A 212 11.85 -5.22 -21.89
N ASN A 213 11.23 -4.81 -20.79
CA ASN A 213 10.64 -3.49 -20.65
C ASN A 213 11.70 -2.38 -20.68
N PHE A 214 12.80 -2.57 -19.94
CA PHE A 214 13.89 -1.60 -19.88
C PHE A 214 14.60 -1.47 -21.23
N PHE A 215 15.12 -2.57 -21.77
CA PHE A 215 15.86 -2.50 -23.03
C PHE A 215 14.96 -2.18 -24.24
N GLY A 216 13.71 -2.67 -24.23
CA GLY A 216 12.71 -2.33 -25.24
C GLY A 216 12.35 -0.85 -25.21
N GLY A 217 12.04 -0.29 -24.04
CA GLY A 217 11.73 1.11 -23.86
C GLY A 217 12.90 2.04 -24.20
N LEU A 218 14.09 1.73 -23.69
CA LEU A 218 15.31 2.47 -23.99
C LEU A 218 15.67 2.38 -25.50
N GLY A 219 15.59 1.19 -26.08
CA GLY A 219 15.86 0.99 -27.51
C GLY A 219 14.94 1.83 -28.40
N ILE A 220 13.63 1.82 -28.14
CA ILE A 220 12.67 2.66 -28.87
C ILE A 220 12.96 4.15 -28.65
N ALA A 221 13.26 4.56 -27.39
CA ALA A 221 13.61 5.94 -27.09
C ALA A 221 14.84 6.42 -27.86
N LEU A 222 15.91 5.62 -27.90
CA LEU A 222 17.14 5.93 -28.65
C LEU A 222 16.89 5.99 -30.15
N LEU A 223 16.07 5.09 -30.68
CA LEU A 223 15.71 5.13 -32.13
C LEU A 223 14.91 6.39 -32.47
N LEU A 224 13.89 6.71 -31.67
CA LEU A 224 13.02 7.87 -31.92
C LEU A 224 13.65 9.21 -31.53
N GLY A 225 14.72 9.20 -30.70
CA GLY A 225 15.51 10.36 -30.34
C GLY A 225 16.43 10.86 -31.46
N LYS A 226 16.77 10.03 -32.44
CA LYS A 226 17.65 10.41 -33.57
C LYS A 226 17.01 11.49 -34.42
N ARG A 227 17.81 12.52 -34.80
CA ARG A 227 17.37 13.66 -35.63
C ARG A 227 16.90 13.26 -37.05
N ASN A 228 17.37 12.12 -37.60
CA ASN A 228 17.11 11.69 -38.94
C ASN A 228 15.85 10.83 -39.14
N VAL A 229 15.07 10.57 -38.08
CA VAL A 229 13.85 9.76 -38.17
C VAL A 229 12.70 10.60 -38.71
N ARG A 230 12.34 10.36 -39.98
CA ARG A 230 11.17 11.00 -40.60
C ARG A 230 9.89 10.56 -39.90
N GLY A 231 9.03 11.52 -39.52
CA GLY A 231 7.76 11.22 -38.85
C GLY A 231 7.91 10.80 -37.39
N SER A 232 9.01 11.15 -36.71
CA SER A 232 9.25 10.77 -35.30
C SER A 232 8.08 11.11 -34.35
N LYS A 233 7.33 12.17 -34.65
CA LYS A 233 6.13 12.56 -33.87
C LYS A 233 5.03 11.49 -33.96
N ILE A 234 4.79 10.93 -35.14
CA ILE A 234 3.77 9.89 -35.36
C ILE A 234 4.21 8.59 -34.66
N TRP A 235 5.48 8.21 -34.85
CA TRP A 235 6.04 7.01 -34.22
C TRP A 235 6.06 7.10 -32.71
N ARG A 236 6.21 8.29 -32.13
CA ARG A 236 6.08 8.51 -30.67
C ARG A 236 4.62 8.42 -30.20
N ALA A 237 3.67 8.86 -31.04
CA ALA A 237 2.25 8.84 -30.68
C ALA A 237 1.71 7.41 -30.49
N PHE A 238 2.20 6.44 -31.28
CA PHE A 238 1.71 5.06 -31.20
C PHE A 238 1.94 4.38 -29.83
N PRO A 239 3.15 4.36 -29.24
CA PRO A 239 3.32 3.88 -27.87
C PRO A 239 2.58 4.71 -26.82
N ILE A 240 2.47 6.03 -27.01
CA ILE A 240 1.71 6.89 -26.10
C ILE A 240 0.23 6.51 -26.10
N LEU A 241 -0.32 6.17 -27.27
CA LEU A 241 -1.70 5.70 -27.38
C LEU A 241 -1.91 4.39 -26.60
N ALA A 242 -0.96 3.44 -26.72
CA ALA A 242 -0.99 2.21 -25.95
C ALA A 242 -0.95 2.46 -24.42
N TYR A 243 -0.17 3.44 -23.99
CA TYR A 243 -0.12 3.86 -22.57
C TYR A 243 -1.41 4.54 -22.09
N ALA A 244 -2.12 5.24 -22.96
CA ALA A 244 -3.37 5.91 -22.63
C ALA A 244 -4.54 4.93 -22.41
N ILE A 245 -4.44 3.68 -22.88
CA ILE A 245 -5.44 2.65 -22.65
C ILE A 245 -5.21 2.03 -21.26
N PRO A 246 -6.23 2.01 -20.39
CA PRO A 246 -6.11 1.33 -19.11
C PRO A 246 -5.63 -0.12 -19.27
N GLY A 247 -4.59 -0.51 -18.52
CA GLY A 247 -3.91 -1.81 -18.68
C GLY A 247 -4.85 -3.02 -18.63
N PHE A 248 -5.90 -2.98 -17.78
CA PHE A 248 -6.86 -4.08 -17.70
C PHE A 248 -7.69 -4.24 -18.99
N ILE A 249 -8.00 -3.15 -19.71
CA ILE A 249 -8.70 -3.20 -21.00
C ILE A 249 -7.80 -3.87 -22.04
N SER A 250 -6.51 -3.50 -22.09
CA SER A 250 -5.53 -4.16 -22.94
C SER A 250 -5.44 -5.65 -22.64
N MET A 251 -5.38 -6.03 -21.33
CA MET A 251 -5.34 -7.43 -20.94
C MET A 251 -6.58 -8.22 -21.38
N LEU A 252 -7.77 -7.64 -21.23
CA LEU A 252 -9.03 -8.26 -21.68
C LEU A 252 -9.06 -8.40 -23.21
N GLY A 253 -8.61 -7.38 -23.93
CA GLY A 253 -8.50 -7.42 -25.39
C GLY A 253 -7.59 -8.55 -25.89
N PHE A 254 -6.39 -8.68 -25.31
CA PHE A 254 -5.47 -9.77 -25.64
C PHE A 254 -6.01 -11.14 -25.21
N LYS A 255 -6.64 -11.26 -24.03
CA LYS A 255 -7.31 -12.48 -23.62
C LYS A 255 -8.38 -12.92 -24.62
N PHE A 256 -9.17 -11.98 -25.16
CA PHE A 256 -10.15 -12.26 -26.20
C PHE A 256 -9.47 -12.66 -27.52
N MET A 257 -8.43 -11.92 -27.95
CA MET A 257 -7.71 -12.23 -29.19
C MET A 257 -7.11 -13.65 -29.21
N PHE A 258 -6.53 -14.09 -28.08
CA PHE A 258 -5.91 -15.42 -27.92
C PHE A 258 -6.87 -16.47 -27.35
N SER A 259 -8.16 -16.19 -27.22
CA SER A 259 -9.15 -17.20 -26.79
C SER A 259 -9.35 -18.25 -27.86
N GLN A 260 -9.95 -19.39 -27.48
CA GLN A 260 -10.20 -20.52 -28.39
C GLN A 260 -11.04 -20.12 -29.61
N SER A 261 -12.06 -19.31 -29.42
CA SER A 261 -12.91 -18.74 -30.48
C SER A 261 -12.48 -17.33 -30.91
N GLY A 262 -11.30 -16.89 -30.50
CA GLY A 262 -10.82 -15.53 -30.77
C GLY A 262 -10.35 -15.31 -32.22
N PRO A 263 -10.17 -14.05 -32.61
CA PRO A 263 -9.81 -13.67 -33.97
C PRO A 263 -8.56 -14.38 -34.50
N ILE A 264 -7.56 -14.64 -33.65
CA ILE A 264 -6.31 -15.30 -34.08
C ILE A 264 -6.59 -16.75 -34.50
N ASN A 265 -7.37 -17.50 -33.73
CA ASN A 265 -7.75 -18.86 -34.09
C ASN A 265 -8.67 -18.89 -35.31
N GLN A 266 -9.57 -17.90 -35.46
CA GLN A 266 -10.40 -17.77 -36.66
C GLN A 266 -9.55 -17.55 -37.92
N LEU A 267 -8.50 -16.74 -37.84
CA LEU A 267 -7.57 -16.54 -38.98
C LEU A 267 -6.75 -17.80 -39.27
N LEU A 268 -6.30 -18.54 -38.25
CA LEU A 268 -5.58 -19.80 -38.42
C LEU A 268 -6.45 -20.83 -39.13
N THR A 269 -7.68 -21.03 -38.65
CA THR A 269 -8.62 -22.02 -39.25
C THR A 269 -9.05 -21.61 -40.67
N ALA A 270 -9.26 -20.33 -40.90
CA ALA A 270 -9.54 -19.82 -42.25
C ALA A 270 -8.37 -20.03 -43.24
N SER A 271 -7.12 -20.08 -42.70
CA SER A 271 -5.91 -20.36 -43.47
C SER A 271 -5.60 -21.86 -43.61
N GLY A 272 -6.50 -22.74 -43.14
CA GLY A 272 -6.33 -24.20 -43.22
C GLY A 272 -5.45 -24.81 -42.13
N HIS A 273 -5.15 -24.06 -41.07
CA HIS A 273 -4.41 -24.55 -39.90
C HIS A 273 -5.34 -24.91 -38.77
N ASP A 274 -4.91 -25.83 -37.90
CA ASP A 274 -5.66 -26.19 -36.71
C ASP A 274 -5.65 -25.05 -35.67
N ALA A 275 -6.73 -24.95 -34.91
CA ALA A 275 -6.82 -23.99 -33.81
C ALA A 275 -5.82 -24.32 -32.69
N ILE A 276 -5.14 -23.32 -32.17
CA ILE A 276 -4.14 -23.46 -31.09
C ILE A 276 -4.76 -23.13 -29.74
N PHE A 277 -4.50 -23.98 -28.76
CA PHE A 277 -4.87 -23.74 -27.35
C PHE A 277 -3.89 -22.78 -26.68
N PHE A 278 -4.01 -21.48 -26.93
CA PHE A 278 -3.09 -20.49 -26.40
C PHE A 278 -3.16 -20.30 -24.87
N LEU A 279 -4.37 -20.27 -24.31
CA LEU A 279 -4.64 -19.92 -22.92
C LEU A 279 -5.42 -21.00 -22.16
N ALA A 280 -5.52 -22.21 -22.73
CA ALA A 280 -6.20 -23.32 -22.09
C ALA A 280 -5.38 -23.92 -20.94
N ASN A 281 -6.04 -24.61 -20.01
CA ASN A 281 -5.36 -25.32 -18.92
C ASN A 281 -4.83 -26.68 -19.38
N VAL A 282 -3.96 -26.67 -20.39
CA VAL A 282 -3.27 -27.86 -20.93
C VAL A 282 -1.77 -27.58 -20.97
N GLU A 283 -0.96 -28.63 -20.82
CA GLU A 283 0.51 -28.48 -20.73
C GLU A 283 1.11 -27.83 -22.00
N SER A 284 0.56 -28.12 -23.18
CA SER A 284 0.98 -27.49 -24.45
C SER A 284 0.76 -25.99 -24.50
N ALA A 285 -0.28 -25.48 -23.82
CA ALA A 285 -0.59 -24.05 -23.78
C ALA A 285 0.30 -23.26 -22.83
N LYS A 286 1.02 -23.90 -21.92
CA LYS A 286 1.82 -23.27 -20.88
C LYS A 286 2.88 -22.29 -21.45
N TRP A 287 3.59 -22.69 -22.47
CA TRP A 287 4.60 -21.84 -23.10
C TRP A 287 3.99 -20.71 -23.92
N TRP A 288 2.87 -20.98 -24.59
CA TRP A 288 2.10 -19.95 -25.28
C TRP A 288 1.60 -18.88 -24.30
N ALA A 289 0.96 -19.29 -23.22
CA ALA A 289 0.48 -18.39 -22.18
C ALA A 289 1.59 -17.54 -21.57
N ARG A 290 2.78 -18.13 -21.35
CA ARG A 290 3.98 -17.42 -20.85
C ARG A 290 4.48 -16.39 -21.86
N GLY A 291 4.59 -16.74 -23.13
CA GLY A 291 5.02 -15.84 -24.20
C GLY A 291 4.03 -14.69 -24.41
N ILE A 292 2.74 -14.98 -24.45
CA ILE A 292 1.68 -13.98 -24.53
C ILE A 292 1.73 -13.04 -23.32
N GLY A 293 1.93 -13.59 -22.12
CA GLY A 293 2.08 -12.80 -20.90
C GLY A 293 3.23 -11.78 -21.01
N PHE A 294 4.43 -12.19 -21.45
CA PHE A 294 5.54 -11.27 -21.67
C PHE A 294 5.22 -10.23 -22.73
N PHE A 295 4.57 -10.61 -23.82
CA PHE A 295 4.16 -9.69 -24.87
C PHE A 295 3.18 -8.63 -24.36
N VAL A 296 2.14 -9.05 -23.62
CA VAL A 296 1.13 -8.13 -23.05
C VAL A 296 1.76 -7.23 -21.99
N ASN A 297 2.67 -7.77 -21.16
CA ASN A 297 3.40 -6.97 -20.19
C ASN A 297 4.27 -5.92 -20.89
N ALA A 298 4.98 -6.29 -21.95
CA ALA A 298 5.79 -5.39 -22.75
C ALA A 298 4.94 -4.29 -23.42
N TRP A 299 3.79 -4.65 -24.00
CA TRP A 299 2.84 -3.71 -24.59
C TRP A 299 2.40 -2.62 -23.63
N ILE A 300 2.13 -3.00 -22.37
CA ILE A 300 1.65 -2.07 -21.33
C ILE A 300 2.81 -1.23 -20.76
N SER A 301 3.99 -1.82 -20.58
CA SER A 301 5.08 -1.23 -19.78
C SER A 301 6.13 -0.49 -20.60
N ILE A 302 6.46 -0.95 -21.80
CA ILE A 302 7.47 -0.31 -22.67
C ILE A 302 7.18 1.17 -22.94
N PRO A 303 5.93 1.59 -23.22
CA PRO A 303 5.65 3.00 -23.49
C PRO A 303 6.03 3.94 -22.35
N SER A 304 5.81 3.54 -21.11
CA SER A 304 6.16 4.37 -19.93
C SER A 304 7.67 4.54 -19.79
N ILE A 305 8.44 3.48 -20.00
CA ILE A 305 9.91 3.51 -19.95
C ILE A 305 10.49 4.31 -21.14
N MET A 306 9.90 4.15 -22.32
CA MET A 306 10.25 4.95 -23.48
C MET A 306 10.06 6.45 -23.22
N LEU A 307 8.90 6.85 -22.67
CA LEU A 307 8.61 8.25 -22.34
C LEU A 307 9.61 8.79 -21.31
N LEU A 308 9.86 8.03 -20.23
CA LEU A 308 10.81 8.42 -19.20
C LEU A 308 12.22 8.60 -19.79
N SER A 309 12.65 7.68 -20.66
CA SER A 309 13.95 7.75 -21.32
C SER A 309 14.06 8.94 -22.29
N LEU A 310 12.99 9.26 -23.04
CA LEU A 310 12.95 10.41 -23.92
C LEU A 310 13.03 11.77 -23.21
N ILE A 311 12.64 11.85 -21.94
CA ILE A 311 12.77 13.06 -21.11
C ILE A 311 14.24 13.30 -20.76
N HIS A 312 15.05 12.25 -20.64
CA HIS A 312 16.45 12.31 -20.22
C HIS A 312 17.45 12.35 -21.39
N ILE A 313 17.03 12.00 -22.60
CA ILE A 313 17.82 12.05 -23.84
C ILE A 313 17.56 13.38 -24.58
#